data_1a16a96d7fe65d1456061a08c910fec8
#
_entry.id   1a16a96d7fe65d1456061a08c910fec8
#
_cell.length_a   1.000
_cell.length_b   1.000
_cell.length_c   1.000
_cell.angle_alpha   90.00
_cell.angle_beta   90.00
_cell.angle_gamma   90.00
#
_symmetry.space_group_name_H-M   'P 1'
#
loop_
_entity.id
_entity.type
_entity.pdbx_description
1 polymer ?
#
loop_
_entity_poly.entity_id
_entity_poly.type
_entity_poly.pdbx_seq_one_letter_code
_entity_poly.pdbx_strand_id
1 'polypeptide(L)'
;MSEQIIHFEDYKLGHERLTTGRTITETDFVVHAGHTGDFFPHHMDAEFAKTLPGGQRIAHGTMIFSIGVGLTASLINPVAFSYGYDRLRFVRPVHIGDTIRTRVTISAKEEDPKRPKSGRVVERLEVINQRGEVVLAADHILVVERKA
;
A
#
# COMPACT_ATOMS: atom_id res chain seq x y z
N MET A 1 -8.50 -10.73 12.25
CA MET A 1 -7.25 -9.99 12.51
C MET A 1 -6.55 -10.70 13.66
N SER A 2 -5.27 -11.03 13.52
CA SER A 2 -4.46 -11.60 14.61
C SER A 2 -3.57 -10.49 15.17
N GLU A 3 -3.54 -10.37 16.49
CA GLU A 3 -2.60 -9.49 17.18
C GLU A 3 -1.30 -10.26 17.43
N GLN A 4 -0.18 -9.67 17.06
CA GLN A 4 1.14 -10.26 17.27
C GLN A 4 2.11 -9.16 17.69
N ILE A 5 2.72 -9.31 18.87
CA ILE A 5 3.75 -8.39 19.34
C ILE A 5 5.07 -8.74 18.67
N ILE A 6 5.55 -7.84 17.82
CA ILE A 6 6.83 -7.98 17.10
C ILE A 6 7.67 -6.74 17.45
N HIS A 7 8.68 -6.91 18.29
CA HIS A 7 9.60 -5.84 18.64
C HIS A 7 10.64 -5.59 17.56
N PHE A 8 11.32 -4.45 17.61
CA PHE A 8 12.33 -4.06 16.62
C PHE A 8 13.36 -5.17 16.36
N GLU A 9 13.82 -5.86 17.39
CA GLU A 9 14.81 -6.93 17.29
C GLU A 9 14.30 -8.13 16.48
N ASP A 10 12.98 -8.39 16.49
CA ASP A 10 12.36 -9.56 15.88
C ASP A 10 12.20 -9.43 14.35
N TYR A 11 12.25 -8.20 13.83
CA TYR A 11 12.19 -7.98 12.40
C TYR A 11 13.44 -8.52 11.70
N LYS A 12 13.22 -9.27 10.62
CA LYS A 12 14.30 -9.88 9.82
C LYS A 12 14.36 -9.24 8.44
N LEU A 13 15.53 -8.74 8.05
CA LEU A 13 15.77 -8.23 6.70
C LEU A 13 15.46 -9.31 5.66
N GLY A 14 14.80 -8.93 4.57
CA GLY A 14 14.39 -9.82 3.50
C GLY A 14 13.17 -10.68 3.81
N HIS A 15 12.62 -10.64 5.03
CA HIS A 15 11.34 -11.32 5.30
C HIS A 15 10.24 -10.73 4.43
N GLU A 16 9.50 -11.61 3.76
CA GLU A 16 8.45 -11.24 2.81
C GLU A 16 7.11 -11.85 3.24
N ARG A 17 6.03 -11.09 3.04
CA ARG A 17 4.65 -11.55 3.14
C ARG A 17 3.82 -11.04 1.99
N LEU A 18 2.81 -11.80 1.59
CA LEU A 18 1.86 -11.46 0.54
C LEU A 18 0.45 -11.47 1.13
N THR A 19 -0.32 -10.42 0.86
CA THR A 19 -1.71 -10.31 1.34
C THR A 19 -2.66 -11.16 0.50
N THR A 20 -3.89 -11.31 0.99
CA THR A 20 -5.01 -11.76 0.16
C THR A 20 -5.26 -10.79 -1.00
N GLY A 21 -5.96 -11.27 -2.04
CA GLY A 21 -6.34 -10.44 -3.18
C GLY A 21 -7.63 -9.68 -2.94
N ARG A 22 -7.75 -8.51 -3.57
CA ARG A 22 -8.99 -7.72 -3.66
C ARG A 22 -9.21 -7.23 -5.08
N THR A 23 -10.40 -7.50 -5.63
CA THR A 23 -10.79 -6.98 -6.95
C THR A 23 -11.29 -5.55 -6.82
N ILE A 24 -10.81 -4.68 -7.69
CA ILE A 24 -11.22 -3.28 -7.81
C ILE A 24 -12.51 -3.20 -8.61
N THR A 25 -13.48 -2.47 -8.08
CA THR A 25 -14.83 -2.39 -8.63
C THR A 25 -15.23 -0.95 -8.99
N GLU A 26 -16.32 -0.79 -9.73
CA GLU A 26 -16.95 0.51 -9.99
C GLU A 26 -17.27 1.26 -8.69
N THR A 27 -17.74 0.54 -7.67
CA THR A 27 -18.06 1.11 -6.35
C THR A 27 -16.85 1.76 -5.72
N ASP A 28 -15.66 1.16 -5.85
CA ASP A 28 -14.43 1.74 -5.30
C ASP A 28 -14.15 3.12 -5.90
N PHE A 29 -14.29 3.25 -7.22
CA PHE A 29 -14.10 4.53 -7.92
C PHE A 29 -15.09 5.60 -7.43
N VAL A 30 -16.37 5.26 -7.38
CA VAL A 30 -17.44 6.20 -6.98
C VAL A 30 -17.27 6.64 -5.53
N VAL A 31 -17.02 5.70 -4.63
CA VAL A 31 -16.82 6.00 -3.19
C VAL A 31 -15.59 6.85 -2.98
N HIS A 32 -14.46 6.54 -3.65
CA HIS A 32 -13.24 7.31 -3.52
C HIS A 32 -13.40 8.73 -4.07
N ALA A 33 -13.99 8.88 -5.26
CA ALA A 33 -14.27 10.20 -5.85
C ALA A 33 -15.19 11.03 -4.94
N GLY A 34 -16.25 10.42 -4.40
CA GLY A 34 -17.17 11.08 -3.48
C GLY A 34 -16.52 11.50 -2.16
N HIS A 35 -15.60 10.68 -1.65
CA HIS A 35 -14.86 10.98 -0.42
C HIS A 35 -13.83 12.11 -0.59
N THR A 36 -13.11 12.09 -1.71
CA THR A 36 -11.98 13.01 -1.95
C THR A 36 -12.37 14.27 -2.70
N GLY A 37 -13.47 14.24 -3.46
CA GLY A 37 -13.85 15.29 -4.43
C GLY A 37 -13.09 15.20 -5.76
N ASP A 38 -12.28 14.16 -5.98
CA ASP A 38 -11.53 13.97 -7.22
C ASP A 38 -12.36 13.25 -8.27
N PHE A 39 -13.13 14.03 -9.02
CA PHE A 39 -13.93 13.58 -10.16
C PHE A 39 -13.22 13.81 -11.50
N PHE A 40 -11.90 13.77 -11.53
CA PHE A 40 -11.17 14.01 -12.79
C PHE A 40 -11.59 13.03 -13.87
N PRO A 41 -11.78 13.48 -15.15
CA PRO A 41 -12.42 12.68 -16.20
C PRO A 41 -11.77 11.32 -16.48
N HIS A 42 -10.45 11.19 -16.36
CA HIS A 42 -9.80 9.90 -16.59
C HIS A 42 -10.18 8.82 -15.57
N HIS A 43 -10.75 9.22 -14.43
CA HIS A 43 -11.29 8.30 -13.44
C HIS A 43 -12.80 8.07 -13.62
N MET A 44 -13.55 9.14 -13.97
CA MET A 44 -15.00 9.13 -13.81
C MET A 44 -15.79 9.25 -15.11
N ASP A 45 -15.16 9.64 -16.23
CA ASP A 45 -15.79 9.79 -17.53
C ASP A 45 -15.32 8.70 -18.50
N ALA A 46 -16.22 7.74 -18.79
CA ALA A 46 -15.90 6.61 -19.66
C ALA A 46 -15.73 7.05 -21.13
N GLU A 47 -16.42 8.08 -21.59
CA GLU A 47 -16.26 8.59 -22.97
C GLU A 47 -14.92 9.31 -23.12
N PHE A 48 -14.55 10.14 -22.15
CA PHE A 48 -13.23 10.75 -22.12
C PHE A 48 -12.11 9.68 -22.07
N ALA A 49 -12.29 8.66 -21.25
CA ALA A 49 -11.30 7.60 -21.09
C ALA A 49 -11.01 6.81 -22.36
N LYS A 50 -11.94 6.74 -23.32
CA LYS A 50 -11.73 6.15 -24.66
C LYS A 50 -10.63 6.86 -25.45
N THR A 51 -10.35 8.13 -25.14
CA THR A 51 -9.30 8.91 -25.80
C THR A 51 -7.90 8.65 -25.20
N LEU A 52 -7.83 7.96 -24.05
CA LEU A 52 -6.59 7.68 -23.36
C LEU A 52 -5.93 6.38 -23.87
N PRO A 53 -4.62 6.22 -23.69
CA PRO A 53 -3.98 4.93 -23.90
C PRO A 53 -4.68 3.83 -23.07
N GLY A 54 -5.09 2.75 -23.72
CA GLY A 54 -5.84 1.66 -23.08
C GLY A 54 -7.35 1.80 -23.11
N GLY A 55 -7.91 3.00 -23.46
CA GLY A 55 -9.33 3.21 -23.73
C GLY A 55 -10.27 2.98 -22.54
N GLN A 56 -9.77 2.98 -21.33
CA GLN A 56 -10.52 2.68 -20.10
C GLN A 56 -10.20 3.68 -19.01
N ARG A 57 -11.17 3.90 -18.10
CA ARG A 57 -10.94 4.67 -16.88
C ARG A 57 -9.85 3.98 -16.04
N ILE A 58 -8.99 4.78 -15.44
CA ILE A 58 -7.93 4.33 -14.55
C ILE A 58 -8.27 4.66 -13.08
N ALA A 59 -7.89 3.79 -12.17
CA ALA A 59 -8.09 4.00 -10.75
C ALA A 59 -7.28 5.20 -10.24
N HIS A 60 -7.85 5.93 -9.28
CA HIS A 60 -7.08 6.94 -8.54
C HIS A 60 -5.86 6.29 -7.89
N GLY A 61 -4.69 6.84 -8.12
CA GLY A 61 -3.46 6.30 -7.52
C GLY A 61 -3.52 6.28 -5.99
N THR A 62 -4.10 7.32 -5.39
CA THR A 62 -4.31 7.42 -3.93
C THR A 62 -5.27 6.36 -3.41
N MET A 63 -6.30 5.98 -4.18
CA MET A 63 -7.19 4.87 -3.84
C MET A 63 -6.44 3.54 -3.81
N ILE A 64 -5.65 3.25 -4.84
CA ILE A 64 -4.85 2.02 -4.91
C ILE A 64 -3.82 1.98 -3.77
N PHE A 65 -3.22 3.12 -3.43
CA PHE A 65 -2.35 3.24 -2.27
C PHE A 65 -3.09 2.89 -0.97
N SER A 66 -4.24 3.51 -0.73
CA SER A 66 -5.04 3.29 0.48
C SER A 66 -5.51 1.83 0.61
N ILE A 67 -6.00 1.25 -0.50
CA ILE A 67 -6.41 -0.17 -0.52
C ILE A 67 -5.22 -1.09 -0.30
N GLY A 68 -4.10 -0.83 -0.99
CA GLY A 68 -2.88 -1.62 -0.87
C GLY A 68 -2.32 -1.64 0.56
N VAL A 69 -2.33 -0.49 1.23
CA VAL A 69 -1.97 -0.38 2.66
C VAL A 69 -3.01 -1.10 3.53
N GLY A 70 -4.30 -0.90 3.27
CA GLY A 70 -5.39 -1.54 4.00
C GLY A 70 -5.33 -3.07 3.97
N LEU A 71 -4.90 -3.66 2.86
CA LEU A 71 -4.70 -5.11 2.75
C LEU A 71 -3.63 -5.64 3.73
N THR A 72 -2.67 -4.82 4.14
CA THR A 72 -1.63 -5.22 5.09
C THR A 72 -2.11 -5.24 6.55
N ALA A 73 -3.27 -4.64 6.85
CA ALA A 73 -3.83 -4.51 8.20
C ALA A 73 -4.39 -5.82 8.79
N SER A 74 -4.23 -6.96 8.12
CA SER A 74 -4.58 -8.28 8.65
C SER A 74 -3.73 -8.67 9.87
N LEU A 75 -2.54 -8.11 9.98
CA LEU A 75 -1.62 -8.28 11.11
C LEU A 75 -1.58 -6.96 11.90
N ILE A 76 -1.98 -7.00 13.16
CA ILE A 76 -1.89 -5.87 14.08
C ILE A 76 -0.67 -6.06 14.96
N ASN A 77 0.27 -5.12 14.89
CA ASN A 77 1.39 -5.03 15.82
C ASN A 77 1.23 -3.77 16.70
N PRO A 78 0.78 -3.90 17.95
CA PRO A 78 0.46 -2.77 18.81
C PRO A 78 1.69 -1.95 19.23
N VAL A 79 2.89 -2.47 19.05
CA VAL A 79 4.16 -1.80 19.39
C VAL A 79 4.85 -1.19 18.16
N ALA A 80 4.15 -1.13 17.02
CA ALA A 80 4.63 -0.51 15.79
C ALA A 80 3.69 0.60 15.33
N PHE A 81 4.26 1.75 14.98
CA PHE A 81 3.54 2.92 14.51
C PHE A 81 3.97 3.28 13.09
N SER A 82 3.00 3.53 12.22
CA SER A 82 3.25 4.10 10.89
C SER A 82 3.77 5.53 11.05
N TYR A 83 5.00 5.77 10.62
CA TYR A 83 5.61 7.11 10.66
C TYR A 83 5.40 7.86 9.35
N GLY A 84 5.43 7.16 8.23
CA GLY A 84 5.23 7.77 6.92
C GLY A 84 5.55 6.84 5.77
N TYR A 85 5.48 7.40 4.58
CA TYR A 85 5.77 6.69 3.33
C TYR A 85 6.71 7.51 2.48
N ASP A 86 7.78 6.88 2.02
CA ASP A 86 8.74 7.46 1.09
C ASP A 86 8.66 6.76 -0.27
N ARG A 87 9.19 7.41 -1.30
CA ARG A 87 9.33 6.86 -2.65
C ARG A 87 8.04 6.25 -3.21
N LEU A 88 6.88 6.83 -2.89
CA LEU A 88 5.60 6.43 -3.45
C LEU A 88 5.58 6.70 -4.95
N ARG A 89 5.29 5.67 -5.75
CA ARG A 89 5.19 5.75 -7.22
C ARG A 89 4.00 4.94 -7.72
N PHE A 90 3.22 5.56 -8.60
CA PHE A 90 2.19 4.91 -9.40
C PHE A 90 2.86 4.36 -10.67
N VAL A 91 3.13 3.08 -10.69
CA VAL A 91 4.00 2.45 -11.71
C VAL A 91 3.23 2.09 -12.96
N ARG A 92 1.99 1.60 -12.79
CA ARG A 92 1.09 1.18 -13.88
C ARG A 92 -0.36 1.52 -13.54
N PRO A 93 -1.21 1.78 -14.55
CA PRO A 93 -2.63 1.96 -14.32
C PRO A 93 -3.27 0.69 -13.77
N VAL A 94 -4.28 0.88 -12.92
CA VAL A 94 -5.18 -0.17 -12.44
C VAL A 94 -6.56 0.15 -12.98
N HIS A 95 -7.26 -0.88 -13.44
CA HIS A 95 -8.60 -0.77 -14.02
C HIS A 95 -9.63 -1.50 -13.16
N ILE A 96 -10.91 -1.17 -13.38
CA ILE A 96 -12.02 -1.93 -12.82
C ILE A 96 -11.89 -3.39 -13.28
N GLY A 97 -12.02 -4.33 -12.35
CA GLY A 97 -11.85 -5.76 -12.61
C GLY A 97 -10.44 -6.28 -12.31
N ASP A 98 -9.43 -5.43 -12.19
CA ASP A 98 -8.11 -5.86 -11.73
C ASP A 98 -8.18 -6.35 -10.27
N THR A 99 -7.46 -7.42 -9.97
CA THR A 99 -7.31 -7.93 -8.60
C THR A 99 -5.90 -7.62 -8.11
N ILE A 100 -5.82 -6.89 -7.01
CA ILE A 100 -4.55 -6.45 -6.44
C ILE A 100 -4.24 -7.17 -5.14
N ARG A 101 -2.94 -7.31 -4.85
CA ARG A 101 -2.37 -7.80 -3.59
C ARG A 101 -1.20 -6.92 -3.21
N THR A 102 -0.84 -6.89 -1.95
CA THR A 102 0.36 -6.19 -1.48
C THR A 102 1.41 -7.19 -1.04
N ARG A 103 2.59 -7.09 -1.66
CA ARG A 103 3.82 -7.72 -1.19
C ARG A 103 4.51 -6.75 -0.25
N VAL A 104 4.89 -7.24 0.92
CA VAL A 104 5.62 -6.48 1.93
C VAL A 104 6.94 -7.16 2.19
N THR A 105 8.04 -6.46 2.02
CA THR A 105 9.40 -6.97 2.27
C THR A 105 10.11 -6.07 3.27
N ILE A 106 10.69 -6.62 4.33
CA ILE A 106 11.51 -5.86 5.27
C ILE A 106 12.81 -5.46 4.58
N SER A 107 12.94 -4.20 4.18
CA SER A 107 14.04 -3.70 3.36
C SER A 107 15.16 -3.04 4.17
N ALA A 108 14.85 -2.47 5.34
CA ALA A 108 15.84 -1.86 6.21
C ALA A 108 15.43 -1.90 7.69
N LYS A 109 16.43 -1.89 8.55
CA LYS A 109 16.31 -1.69 10.00
C LYS A 109 17.37 -0.68 10.41
N GLU A 110 16.97 0.35 11.12
CA GLU A 110 17.85 1.45 11.51
C GLU A 110 17.63 1.81 12.98
N GLU A 111 18.73 2.10 13.66
CA GLU A 111 18.67 2.70 15.00
C GLU A 111 18.07 4.10 14.88
N ASP A 112 17.29 4.49 15.90
CA ASP A 112 16.77 5.87 15.97
C ASP A 112 17.38 6.59 17.19
N PRO A 113 18.45 7.35 17.01
CA PRO A 113 19.10 8.07 18.13
C PRO A 113 18.17 9.05 18.85
N LYS A 114 17.11 9.53 18.17
CA LYS A 114 16.12 10.43 18.77
C LYS A 114 15.10 9.67 19.63
N ARG A 115 14.98 8.35 19.44
CA ARG A 115 14.03 7.48 20.14
C ARG A 115 14.75 6.22 20.62
N PRO A 116 15.56 6.29 21.70
CA PRO A 116 16.41 5.18 22.13
C PRO A 116 15.63 3.91 22.54
N LYS A 117 14.33 4.04 22.84
CA LYS A 117 13.43 2.91 23.15
C LYS A 117 12.75 2.31 21.91
N SER A 118 13.08 2.80 20.73
CA SER A 118 12.50 2.35 19.47
C SER A 118 13.57 2.24 18.38
N GLY A 119 13.26 1.55 17.31
CA GLY A 119 14.03 1.54 16.08
C GLY A 119 13.14 1.81 14.89
N ARG A 120 13.72 2.11 13.73
CA ARG A 120 13.02 2.30 12.47
C ARG A 120 13.10 1.02 11.66
N VAL A 121 11.95 0.58 11.16
CA VAL A 121 11.84 -0.53 10.21
C VAL A 121 11.26 0.02 8.92
N VAL A 122 11.85 -0.33 7.80
CA VAL A 122 11.33 0.03 6.48
C VAL A 122 10.76 -1.21 5.81
N GLU A 123 9.49 -1.15 5.51
CA GLU A 123 8.78 -2.13 4.70
C GLU A 123 8.69 -1.64 3.25
N ARG A 124 9.30 -2.35 2.32
CA ARG A 124 9.04 -2.14 0.90
C ARG A 124 7.68 -2.71 0.56
N LEU A 125 6.74 -1.85 0.15
CA LEU A 125 5.42 -2.22 -0.30
C LEU A 125 5.41 -2.24 -1.84
N GLU A 126 4.92 -3.33 -2.41
CA GLU A 126 4.62 -3.45 -3.83
C GLU A 126 3.19 -3.95 -4.00
N VAL A 127 2.33 -3.09 -4.52
CA VAL A 127 0.99 -3.51 -4.94
C VAL A 127 1.13 -4.15 -6.32
N ILE A 128 0.70 -5.39 -6.43
CA ILE A 128 0.79 -6.19 -7.67
C ILE A 128 -0.61 -6.58 -8.15
N ASN A 129 -0.79 -6.62 -9.46
CA ASN A 129 -2.05 -7.05 -10.07
C ASN A 129 -2.07 -8.59 -10.28
N GLN A 130 -3.15 -9.10 -10.86
CA GLN A 130 -3.34 -10.53 -11.15
C GLN A 130 -2.33 -11.12 -12.15
N ARG A 131 -1.61 -10.26 -12.89
CA ARG A 131 -0.55 -10.66 -13.82
C ARG A 131 0.85 -10.66 -13.18
N GLY A 132 0.93 -10.33 -11.88
CA GLY A 132 2.19 -10.21 -11.15
C GLY A 132 2.96 -8.91 -11.44
N GLU A 133 2.33 -7.95 -12.11
CA GLU A 133 2.95 -6.67 -12.42
C GLU A 133 2.83 -5.70 -11.24
N VAL A 134 3.92 -5.01 -10.90
CA VAL A 134 3.89 -3.94 -9.89
C VAL A 134 3.14 -2.75 -10.46
N VAL A 135 2.06 -2.37 -9.79
CA VAL A 135 1.22 -1.22 -10.16
C VAL A 135 1.50 0.00 -9.28
N LEU A 136 1.94 -0.23 -8.04
CA LEU A 136 2.34 0.81 -7.10
C LEU A 136 3.48 0.30 -6.23
N ALA A 137 4.40 1.18 -5.87
CA ALA A 137 5.47 0.88 -4.94
C ALA A 137 5.69 2.03 -3.96
N ALA A 138 6.02 1.71 -2.72
CA ALA A 138 6.34 2.68 -1.67
C ALA A 138 7.25 2.05 -0.60
N ASP A 139 7.90 2.88 0.17
CA ASP A 139 8.57 2.46 1.40
C ASP A 139 7.73 2.95 2.59
N HIS A 140 7.24 2.01 3.38
CA HIS A 140 6.52 2.28 4.62
C HIS A 140 7.51 2.31 5.77
N ILE A 141 7.58 3.43 6.47
CA ILE A 141 8.48 3.63 7.60
C ILE A 141 7.71 3.41 8.89
N LEU A 142 8.12 2.43 9.66
CA LEU A 142 7.60 2.14 10.98
C LEU A 142 8.56 2.62 12.07
N VAL A 143 8.01 3.11 13.16
CA VAL A 143 8.71 3.24 14.45
C VAL A 143 8.23 2.11 15.32
N VAL A 144 9.14 1.24 15.75
CA VAL A 144 8.83 0.00 16.46
C VAL A 144 9.53 0.00 17.81
N GLU A 145 8.81 -0.34 18.88
CA GLU A 145 9.36 -0.45 20.22
C GLU A 145 10.41 -1.57 20.29
N ARG A 146 11.42 -1.34 21.12
CA ARG A 146 12.47 -2.33 21.43
C ARG A 146 12.03 -3.22 22.58
N LYS A 147 12.62 -4.40 22.66
CA LYS A 147 12.52 -5.23 23.86
C LYS A 147 13.09 -4.50 25.06
N ALA A 148 12.43 -4.64 26.21
CA ALA A 148 12.89 -4.07 27.48
C ALA A 148 14.19 -4.74 27.95
#